data_b9f345e6e95e2921ae42a391db918356
#
_entry.id   b9f345e6e95e2921ae42a391db918356
#
_cell.length_a   1.000
_cell.length_b   1.000
_cell.length_c   1.000
_cell.angle_alpha   90.00
_cell.angle_beta   90.00
_cell.angle_gamma   90.00
#
_symmetry.space_group_name_H-M   'P 1'
#
loop_
_entity.id
_entity.type
_entity.pdbx_description
1 polymer ?
#
loop_
_entity_poly.entity_id
_entity_poly.type
_entity_poly.pdbx_seq_one_letter_code
_entity_poly.pdbx_strand_id
1 'polypeptide(L)'
;MAGGTLDIWPLHLFFDNPPTLNAALDLYATVKIIPRKDKRILLTSCDLGLSDNCSSLKTLPDNHPLELIVRMLKFYSPKSGLEITTKCQAPKGSGIGGSSALSIAL
;
A
#
# COMPACT_ATOMS: atom_id res chain seq x y z
N MET A 1 4.51 -16.15 -14.00
CA MET A 1 3.98 -16.66 -12.72
C MET A 1 4.12 -15.55 -11.69
N ALA A 2 3.09 -15.27 -10.95
CA ALA A 2 3.10 -14.29 -9.90
C ALA A 2 2.53 -14.92 -8.63
N GLY A 3 3.13 -14.61 -7.49
CA GLY A 3 2.82 -15.15 -6.18
C GLY A 3 4.05 -15.75 -5.53
N GLY A 4 4.17 -15.66 -4.23
CA GLY A 4 5.32 -16.13 -3.47
C GLY A 4 4.87 -16.56 -2.09
N THR A 5 3.99 -17.55 -2.01
CA THR A 5 3.43 -17.99 -0.73
C THR A 5 4.40 -18.89 0.04
N LEU A 6 5.25 -19.65 -0.64
CA LEU A 6 6.19 -20.56 0.00
C LEU A 6 7.47 -19.90 0.48
N ASP A 7 7.75 -18.67 0.07
CA ASP A 7 8.89 -17.87 0.51
C ASP A 7 8.65 -17.10 1.82
N ILE A 8 7.43 -17.19 2.37
CA ILE A 8 7.07 -16.56 3.65
C ILE A 8 7.63 -17.38 4.81
N TRP A 9 8.37 -16.72 5.71
CA TRP A 9 8.83 -17.35 6.95
C TRP A 9 7.62 -17.71 7.86
N PRO A 10 7.54 -18.91 8.47
CA PRO A 10 8.48 -20.04 8.38
C PRO A 10 8.13 -21.09 7.32
N LEU A 11 7.21 -20.82 6.40
CA LEU A 11 6.67 -21.84 5.47
C LEU A 11 7.75 -22.53 4.63
N HIS A 12 8.75 -21.78 4.16
CA HIS A 12 9.85 -22.33 3.37
C HIS A 12 10.62 -23.45 4.11
N LEU A 13 10.66 -23.43 5.45
CA LEU A 13 11.34 -24.45 6.25
C LEU A 13 10.60 -25.81 6.22
N PHE A 14 9.26 -25.80 6.03
CA PHE A 14 8.46 -27.02 5.97
C PHE A 14 8.51 -27.71 4.60
N PHE A 15 9.04 -27.02 3.58
CA PHE A 15 9.10 -27.51 2.20
C PHE A 15 10.53 -27.61 1.67
N ASP A 16 11.51 -27.81 2.55
CA ASP A 16 12.93 -28.00 2.21
C ASP A 16 13.51 -26.84 1.37
N ASN A 17 13.16 -25.62 1.74
CA ASN A 17 13.61 -24.37 1.08
C ASN A 17 13.41 -24.39 -0.46
N PRO A 18 12.16 -24.50 -0.94
CA PRO A 18 11.90 -24.57 -2.36
C PRO A 18 12.39 -23.30 -3.07
N PRO A 19 12.90 -23.40 -4.31
CA PRO A 19 13.35 -22.22 -5.05
C PRO A 19 12.14 -21.34 -5.40
N THR A 20 12.32 -20.01 -5.28
CA THR A 20 11.35 -19.00 -5.72
C THR A 20 11.74 -18.45 -7.08
N LEU A 21 10.82 -18.55 -8.05
CA LEU A 21 10.98 -17.92 -9.35
C LEU A 21 10.29 -16.56 -9.36
N ASN A 22 11.03 -15.51 -9.64
CA ASN A 22 10.53 -14.15 -9.74
C ASN A 22 10.55 -13.65 -11.18
N ALA A 23 9.50 -12.94 -11.58
CA ALA A 23 9.44 -12.22 -12.84
C ALA A 23 8.92 -10.81 -12.61
N ALA A 24 9.58 -9.82 -13.20
CA ALA A 24 9.07 -8.47 -13.22
C ALA A 24 7.86 -8.40 -14.18
N LEU A 25 6.81 -7.70 -13.73
CA LEU A 25 5.61 -7.47 -14.53
C LEU A 25 5.57 -6.00 -14.94
N ASP A 26 5.06 -5.74 -16.15
CA ASP A 26 4.79 -4.38 -16.62
C ASP A 26 3.46 -3.85 -16.05
N LEU A 27 3.34 -3.94 -14.73
CA LEU A 27 2.20 -3.45 -13.94
C LEU A 27 2.75 -2.57 -12.81
N TYR A 28 2.31 -1.33 -12.78
CA TYR A 28 2.85 -0.33 -11.86
C TYR A 28 1.92 -0.06 -10.66
N ALA A 29 2.54 0.10 -9.50
CA ALA A 29 1.95 0.78 -8.36
C ALA A 29 2.55 2.19 -8.31
N THR A 30 1.69 3.19 -8.31
CA THR A 30 2.09 4.61 -8.33
C THR A 30 1.52 5.31 -7.11
N VAL A 31 2.36 6.11 -6.46
CA VAL A 31 1.96 6.99 -5.37
C VAL A 31 2.39 8.42 -5.70
N LYS A 32 1.45 9.34 -5.57
CA LYS A 32 1.71 10.78 -5.65
C LYS A 32 1.45 11.38 -4.28
N ILE A 33 2.46 12.04 -3.70
CA ILE A 33 2.36 12.70 -2.41
C ILE A 33 2.59 14.19 -2.62
N ILE A 34 1.64 15.01 -2.18
CA ILE A 34 1.74 16.46 -2.22
C ILE A 34 1.65 16.99 -0.79
N PRO A 35 2.69 17.68 -0.28
CA PRO A 35 2.64 18.29 1.03
C PRO A 35 1.66 19.47 1.04
N ARG A 36 0.93 19.62 2.15
CA ARG A 36 -0.05 20.67 2.37
C ARG A 36 0.42 21.61 3.48
N LYS A 37 0.02 22.87 3.39
CA LYS A 37 0.31 23.88 4.44
C LYS A 37 -0.61 23.72 5.67
N ASP A 38 -1.76 23.11 5.49
CA ASP A 38 -2.69 22.75 6.58
C ASP A 38 -2.34 21.36 7.17
N LYS A 39 -3.10 20.90 8.16
CA LYS A 39 -2.92 19.58 8.79
C LYS A 39 -3.83 18.50 8.19
N ARG A 40 -4.55 18.81 7.13
CA ARG A 40 -5.51 17.88 6.50
C ARG A 40 -4.79 16.73 5.80
N ILE A 41 -5.39 15.58 5.84
CA ILE A 41 -4.96 14.38 5.11
C ILE A 41 -6.04 14.06 4.08
N LEU A 42 -5.67 14.16 2.80
CA LEU A 42 -6.51 13.76 1.68
C LEU A 42 -5.96 12.46 1.12
N LEU A 43 -6.82 11.44 1.07
CA LEU A 43 -6.47 10.12 0.54
C LEU A 43 -7.33 9.84 -0.68
N THR A 44 -6.73 9.41 -1.77
CA THR A 44 -7.43 8.98 -2.98
C THR A 44 -6.81 7.70 -3.50
N SER A 45 -7.61 6.64 -3.64
CA SER A 45 -7.22 5.40 -4.31
C SER A 45 -7.99 5.31 -5.62
N CYS A 46 -7.28 5.48 -6.74
CA CYS A 46 -7.89 5.48 -8.07
C CYS A 46 -8.42 4.10 -8.47
N ASP A 47 -7.71 3.06 -8.07
CA ASP A 47 -8.05 1.66 -8.38
C ASP A 47 -9.22 1.13 -7.55
N LEU A 48 -9.42 1.65 -6.33
CA LEU A 48 -10.55 1.29 -5.48
C LEU A 48 -11.74 2.26 -5.63
N GLY A 49 -11.56 3.39 -6.31
CA GLY A 49 -12.57 4.44 -6.41
C GLY A 49 -12.92 5.08 -5.06
N LEU A 50 -11.98 5.07 -4.13
CA LEU A 50 -12.18 5.58 -2.77
C LEU A 50 -11.43 6.90 -2.58
N SER A 51 -12.08 7.86 -1.92
CA SER A 51 -11.42 9.07 -1.45
C SER A 51 -11.92 9.45 -0.06
N ASP A 52 -11.03 10.01 0.75
CA ASP A 52 -11.35 10.51 2.08
C ASP A 52 -10.58 11.80 2.38
N ASN A 53 -11.15 12.62 3.24
CA ASN A 53 -10.59 13.91 3.65
C ASN A 53 -10.72 14.08 5.16
N CYS A 54 -9.64 13.86 5.86
CA CYS A 54 -9.58 13.96 7.30
C CYS A 54 -8.93 15.27 7.75
N SER A 55 -9.42 15.83 8.84
CA SER A 55 -8.92 17.08 9.41
C SER A 55 -7.48 16.97 9.93
N SER A 56 -7.06 15.77 10.34
CA SER A 56 -5.72 15.48 10.82
C SER A 56 -5.43 14.00 10.80
N LEU A 57 -4.15 13.62 10.93
CA LEU A 57 -3.74 12.22 11.05
C LEU A 57 -4.39 11.51 12.25
N LYS A 58 -4.63 12.23 13.34
CA LYS A 58 -5.23 11.67 14.56
C LYS A 58 -6.68 11.26 14.41
N THR A 59 -7.40 11.81 13.45
CA THR A 59 -8.82 11.52 13.20
C THR A 59 -9.03 10.32 12.26
N LEU A 60 -7.97 9.77 11.66
CA LEU A 60 -8.05 8.59 10.82
C LEU A 60 -8.33 7.33 11.65
N PRO A 61 -9.44 6.61 11.40
CA PRO A 61 -9.77 5.38 12.12
C PRO A 61 -8.82 4.25 11.76
N ASP A 62 -8.67 3.26 12.66
CA ASP A 62 -7.81 2.09 12.40
C ASP A 62 -8.42 1.13 11.37
N ASN A 63 -9.75 1.07 11.31
CA ASN A 63 -10.50 0.23 10.36
C ASN A 63 -10.87 0.97 9.07
N HIS A 64 -10.01 1.87 8.60
CA HIS A 64 -10.24 2.64 7.39
C HIS A 64 -10.25 1.75 6.13
N PRO A 65 -11.10 2.02 5.11
CA PRO A 65 -11.09 1.26 3.85
C PRO A 65 -9.74 1.25 3.12
N LEU A 66 -8.92 2.30 3.32
CA LEU A 66 -7.54 2.41 2.83
C LEU A 66 -6.53 2.07 3.95
N GLU A 67 -6.73 0.95 4.62
CA GLU A 67 -6.00 0.54 5.83
C GLU A 67 -4.47 0.59 5.65
N LEU A 68 -3.95 0.08 4.54
CA LEU A 68 -2.52 0.07 4.25
C LEU A 68 -1.91 1.48 4.32
N ILE A 69 -2.53 2.44 3.61
CA ILE A 69 -2.06 3.82 3.55
C ILE A 69 -2.15 4.46 4.94
N VAL A 70 -3.27 4.24 5.64
CA VAL A 70 -3.49 4.79 6.99
C VAL A 70 -2.46 4.26 7.98
N ARG A 71 -2.17 2.96 7.98
CA ARG A 71 -1.14 2.35 8.85
C ARG A 71 0.24 2.93 8.58
N MET A 72 0.62 3.11 7.32
CA MET A 72 1.90 3.72 6.96
C MET A 72 1.98 5.19 7.38
N LEU A 73 0.91 5.96 7.18
CA LEU A 73 0.84 7.34 7.66
C LEU A 73 0.98 7.45 9.18
N LYS A 74 0.32 6.55 9.93
CA LYS A 74 0.45 6.52 11.39
C LYS A 74 1.86 6.14 11.83
N PHE A 75 2.50 5.22 11.14
CA PHE A 75 3.88 4.80 11.40
C PHE A 75 4.88 5.94 11.17
N TYR A 76 4.84 6.60 10.01
CA TYR A 76 5.75 7.69 9.68
C TYR A 76 5.40 9.01 10.35
N SER A 77 4.17 9.19 10.81
CA SER A 77 3.68 10.35 11.56
C SER A 77 4.10 11.70 10.96
N PRO A 78 3.71 12.02 9.71
CA PRO A 78 4.11 13.26 9.05
C PRO A 78 3.65 14.48 9.85
N LYS A 79 4.51 15.50 9.94
CA LYS A 79 4.25 16.71 10.71
C LYS A 79 3.32 17.71 10.00
N SER A 80 3.22 17.63 8.69
CA SER A 80 2.34 18.45 7.85
C SER A 80 1.17 17.65 7.30
N GLY A 81 0.15 18.33 6.78
CA GLY A 81 -0.89 17.69 6.00
C GLY A 81 -0.35 17.16 4.68
N LEU A 82 -1.03 16.16 4.13
CA LEU A 82 -0.64 15.50 2.89
C LEU A 82 -1.86 15.27 2.01
N GLU A 83 -1.66 15.35 0.71
CA GLU A 83 -2.55 14.80 -0.30
C GLU A 83 -1.86 13.59 -0.92
N ILE A 84 -2.48 12.42 -0.82
CA ILE A 84 -1.93 11.15 -1.29
C ILE A 84 -2.90 10.57 -2.30
N THR A 85 -2.40 10.37 -3.52
CA THR A 85 -3.12 9.65 -4.57
C THR A 85 -2.38 8.38 -4.90
N THR A 86 -3.09 7.26 -4.85
CA THR A 86 -2.55 5.94 -5.20
C THR A 86 -3.25 5.36 -6.41
N LYS A 87 -2.51 4.60 -7.20
CA LYS A 87 -3.02 3.83 -8.32
C LYS A 87 -2.22 2.53 -8.42
N CYS A 88 -2.90 1.39 -8.39
CA CYS A 88 -2.30 0.09 -8.58
C CYS A 88 -2.92 -0.56 -9.83
N GLN A 89 -2.08 -0.99 -10.77
CA GLN A 89 -2.55 -1.68 -11.99
C GLN A 89 -2.79 -3.17 -11.75
N ALA A 90 -2.20 -3.74 -10.69
CA ALA A 90 -2.46 -5.11 -10.30
C ALA A 90 -3.92 -5.26 -9.80
N PRO A 91 -4.70 -6.19 -10.35
CA PRO A 91 -6.07 -6.42 -9.88
C PRO A 91 -6.10 -6.78 -8.39
N LYS A 92 -7.08 -6.23 -7.67
CA LYS A 92 -7.28 -6.55 -6.25
C LYS A 92 -7.47 -8.06 -6.06
N GLY A 93 -6.73 -8.64 -5.12
CA GLY A 93 -6.81 -10.07 -4.80
C GLY A 93 -6.10 -10.99 -5.80
N SER A 94 -5.38 -10.45 -6.78
CA SER A 94 -4.66 -11.26 -7.79
C SER A 94 -3.45 -12.04 -7.24
N GLY A 95 -3.00 -11.73 -6.01
CA GLY A 95 -1.84 -12.40 -5.41
C GLY A 95 -0.48 -12.06 -6.04
N ILE A 96 -0.42 -11.06 -6.94
CA ILE A 96 0.80 -10.71 -7.66
C ILE A 96 1.66 -9.62 -6.98
N GLY A 97 1.41 -9.36 -5.69
CA GLY A 97 2.22 -8.43 -4.91
C GLY A 97 1.83 -6.95 -5.03
N GLY A 98 0.63 -6.62 -5.51
CA GLY A 98 0.17 -5.24 -5.67
C GLY A 98 0.24 -4.41 -4.39
N SER A 99 -0.18 -4.97 -3.25
CA SER A 99 -0.09 -4.28 -1.95
C SER A 99 1.35 -4.05 -1.50
N SER A 100 2.24 -5.01 -1.74
CA SER A 100 3.66 -4.88 -1.44
C SER A 100 4.33 -3.81 -2.31
N ALA A 101 4.03 -3.79 -3.61
CA ALA A 101 4.51 -2.76 -4.52
C ALA A 101 4.01 -1.36 -4.12
N LEU A 102 2.74 -1.25 -3.69
CA LEU A 102 2.18 0.00 -3.19
C LEU A 102 2.86 0.46 -1.89
N SER A 103 3.18 -0.46 -0.98
CA SER A 103 3.90 -0.16 0.26
C SER A 103 5.31 0.38 0.01
N ILE A 104 5.99 -0.12 -1.01
CA ILE A 104 7.33 0.36 -1.40
C ILE A 104 7.25 1.73 -2.08
N ALA A 105 6.18 1.98 -2.85
CA ALA A 105 5.99 3.26 -3.54
C ALA A 105 5.56 4.40 -2.61
N LEU A 106 4.93 4.09 -1.46
CA LEU A 106 4.44 5.03 -0.46
C LEU A 106 5.57 5.49 0.48
#